data_a2e8fd9819a2b7af33c7c437542332c8
#
_entry.id   a2e8fd9819a2b7af33c7c437542332c8
#
_cell.length_a   1.000
_cell.length_b   1.000
_cell.length_c   1.000
_cell.angle_alpha   90.00
_cell.angle_beta   90.00
_cell.angle_gamma   90.00
#
_symmetry.space_group_name_H-M   'P 1'
#
loop_
_entity.id
_entity.type
_entity.pdbx_description
1 polymer ?
#
loop_
_entity_poly.entity_id
_entity_poly.type
_entity_poly.pdbx_seq_one_letter_code
_entity_poly.pdbx_strand_id
1 'polypeptide(L)'
;MTRLYRLSGSALEPISRGKLVNENLIEGWIERQPDLLGLDLLVIGRQVVTEFGGRIDLLGIDADGNLVIIELKRDRTPREIIAQVLDYASWVSDLTTRQVHDLATGYLNGQLDTTFRERFGAALPQTLNETHSMVIVASAFDASSQRIVRYLSERHDIAINTAFFSVFEDEGRTLLATDWLLDQAEVAERSEARVQAPWSGLWYVNVGEGSNRAWEDMRRLGFISAGGGDWYSGPLQRLQIGDPIFAYQKQAGYVGYGKVASTAVMARDFETRQGPLLDQALVQPNLAHDRDDPKRSEYVVGVEWLRTIPLPEAKWAEGLFANQNIVCKLRDPKTVDFLKEQFGVVID
;
A
#
# COMPACT_ATOMS: atom_id res chain seq x y z
N MET A 1 23.58 -2.20 -2.27
CA MET A 1 23.66 -3.67 -2.49
C MET A 1 23.43 -4.36 -1.16
N THR A 2 22.36 -5.14 -1.05
CA THR A 2 21.99 -5.91 0.14
C THR A 2 23.04 -6.97 0.44
N ARG A 3 23.47 -7.09 1.70
CA ARG A 3 24.35 -8.14 2.22
C ARG A 3 23.57 -8.94 3.25
N LEU A 4 23.67 -10.25 3.20
CA LEU A 4 23.01 -11.13 4.15
C LEU A 4 24.06 -11.88 4.97
N TYR A 5 23.82 -11.99 6.28
CA TYR A 5 24.69 -12.69 7.21
C TYR A 5 23.88 -13.67 8.03
N ARG A 6 24.44 -14.85 8.27
CA ARG A 6 23.94 -15.80 9.26
C ARG A 6 24.48 -15.44 10.64
N LEU A 7 23.63 -15.44 11.63
CA LEU A 7 24.02 -15.32 13.04
C LEU A 7 24.33 -16.71 13.57
N SER A 8 25.60 -16.95 13.93
CA SER A 8 26.07 -18.19 14.55
C SER A 8 26.65 -17.83 15.92
N GLY A 9 25.81 -17.86 16.95
CA GLY A 9 26.18 -17.37 18.27
C GLY A 9 26.50 -15.86 18.23
N SER A 10 27.75 -15.50 18.55
CA SER A 10 28.25 -14.11 18.47
C SER A 10 28.95 -13.78 17.14
N ALA A 11 29.08 -14.74 16.22
CA ALA A 11 29.75 -14.57 14.93
C ALA A 11 28.76 -14.22 13.81
N LEU A 12 29.19 -13.37 12.87
CA LEU A 12 28.47 -13.04 11.64
C LEU A 12 29.16 -13.74 10.46
N GLU A 13 28.46 -14.70 9.86
CA GLU A 13 28.94 -15.43 8.69
C GLU A 13 28.27 -14.88 7.42
N PRO A 14 29.04 -14.35 6.44
CA PRO A 14 28.45 -13.81 5.23
C PRO A 14 27.85 -14.93 4.37
N ILE A 15 26.62 -14.74 3.92
CA ILE A 15 25.94 -15.65 2.99
C ILE A 15 26.31 -15.26 1.56
N SER A 16 26.69 -16.25 0.77
CA SER A 16 27.12 -16.03 -0.61
C SER A 16 25.96 -15.62 -1.51
N ARG A 17 26.22 -14.69 -2.44
CA ARG A 17 25.22 -14.36 -3.48
C ARG A 17 25.09 -15.49 -4.46
N GLY A 18 23.87 -15.92 -4.68
CA GLY A 18 23.47 -16.81 -5.75
C GLY A 18 23.10 -16.04 -7.04
N LYS A 19 22.79 -16.79 -8.08
CA LYS A 19 22.23 -16.26 -9.33
C LYS A 19 20.90 -16.92 -9.62
N LEU A 20 19.94 -16.13 -10.04
CA LEU A 20 18.68 -16.69 -10.53
C LEU A 20 18.91 -17.31 -11.91
N VAL A 21 18.41 -18.54 -12.07
CA VAL A 21 18.65 -19.32 -13.28
C VAL A 21 17.75 -18.83 -14.43
N ASN A 22 16.54 -18.35 -14.11
CA ASN A 22 15.55 -18.02 -15.14
C ASN A 22 14.65 -16.86 -14.67
N GLU A 23 14.40 -15.89 -15.56
CA GLU A 23 13.48 -14.74 -15.37
C GLU A 23 12.03 -15.20 -15.16
N ASN A 24 11.60 -16.23 -15.89
CA ASN A 24 10.26 -16.82 -15.78
C ASN A 24 9.94 -17.37 -14.37
N LEU A 25 10.97 -17.72 -13.57
CA LEU A 25 10.76 -18.15 -12.20
C LEU A 25 10.25 -17.00 -11.31
N ILE A 26 10.89 -15.83 -11.40
CA ILE A 26 10.44 -14.64 -10.65
C ILE A 26 9.06 -14.22 -11.12
N GLU A 27 8.86 -14.14 -12.44
CA GLU A 27 7.57 -13.82 -13.03
C GLU A 27 6.47 -14.73 -12.47
N GLY A 28 6.69 -16.05 -12.47
CA GLY A 28 5.74 -17.02 -11.91
C GLY A 28 5.58 -16.96 -10.39
N TRP A 29 6.57 -16.46 -9.64
CA TRP A 29 6.42 -16.24 -8.20
C TRP A 29 5.60 -14.99 -7.92
N ILE A 30 5.87 -13.88 -8.60
CA ILE A 30 5.13 -12.62 -8.48
C ILE A 30 3.67 -12.82 -8.94
N GLU A 31 3.45 -13.55 -10.04
CA GLU A 31 2.11 -13.89 -10.52
C GLU A 31 1.26 -14.57 -9.44
N ARG A 32 1.83 -15.54 -8.74
CA ARG A 32 1.13 -16.29 -7.68
C ARG A 32 1.08 -15.55 -6.35
N GLN A 33 2.07 -14.74 -6.07
CA GLN A 33 2.24 -14.08 -4.78
C GLN A 33 2.84 -12.68 -4.95
N PRO A 34 2.04 -11.68 -5.37
CA PRO A 34 2.50 -10.29 -5.54
C PRO A 34 3.05 -9.67 -4.25
N ASP A 35 2.60 -10.18 -3.09
CA ASP A 35 3.09 -9.79 -1.76
C ASP A 35 4.61 -9.98 -1.59
N LEU A 36 5.24 -10.79 -2.45
CA LEU A 36 6.70 -10.91 -2.54
C LEU A 36 7.39 -9.56 -2.79
N LEU A 37 6.70 -8.66 -3.49
CA LEU A 37 7.15 -7.29 -3.72
C LEU A 37 6.58 -6.32 -2.67
N GLY A 38 5.79 -6.77 -1.70
CA GLY A 38 5.06 -5.89 -0.79
C GLY A 38 3.94 -5.12 -1.49
N LEU A 39 3.41 -5.62 -2.60
CA LEU A 39 2.31 -5.03 -3.35
C LEU A 39 1.02 -5.81 -3.09
N ASP A 40 -0.04 -5.11 -2.69
CA ASP A 40 -1.37 -5.70 -2.56
C ASP A 40 -2.10 -5.64 -3.91
N LEU A 41 -1.84 -6.63 -4.75
CA LEU A 41 -2.33 -6.71 -6.12
C LEU A 41 -3.08 -8.02 -6.39
N LEU A 42 -3.99 -7.97 -7.34
CA LEU A 42 -4.51 -9.13 -8.08
C LEU A 42 -3.91 -9.10 -9.48
N VAL A 43 -3.16 -10.14 -9.87
CA VAL A 43 -2.66 -10.26 -11.24
C VAL A 43 -3.85 -10.60 -12.16
N ILE A 44 -4.03 -9.80 -13.18
CA ILE A 44 -5.15 -9.87 -14.15
C ILE A 44 -4.66 -10.14 -15.58
N GLY A 45 -3.37 -10.28 -15.77
CA GLY A 45 -2.79 -10.60 -17.09
C GLY A 45 -1.32 -10.98 -16.97
N ARG A 46 -0.91 -11.93 -17.80
CA ARG A 46 0.49 -12.35 -17.98
C ARG A 46 0.83 -12.35 -19.45
N GLN A 47 2.00 -11.81 -19.79
CA GLN A 47 2.48 -11.68 -21.18
C GLN A 47 1.44 -11.00 -22.07
N VAL A 48 0.87 -9.88 -21.56
CA VAL A 48 -0.22 -9.14 -22.19
C VAL A 48 0.30 -8.40 -23.42
N VAL A 49 -0.23 -8.73 -24.58
CA VAL A 49 0.14 -8.12 -25.85
C VAL A 49 -0.56 -6.78 -26.00
N THR A 50 0.20 -5.70 -26.21
CA THR A 50 -0.35 -4.37 -26.50
C THR A 50 -0.67 -4.22 -27.99
N GLU A 51 -1.56 -3.29 -28.33
CA GLU A 51 -1.90 -3.00 -29.74
C GLU A 51 -0.70 -2.53 -30.58
N PHE A 52 0.35 -2.03 -29.92
CA PHE A 52 1.58 -1.55 -30.57
C PHE A 52 2.68 -2.62 -30.69
N GLY A 53 2.36 -3.89 -30.40
CA GLY A 53 3.27 -5.03 -30.54
C GLY A 53 4.21 -5.24 -29.36
N GLY A 54 4.06 -4.47 -28.28
CA GLY A 54 4.74 -4.72 -27.00
C GLY A 54 4.11 -5.88 -26.25
N ARG A 55 4.81 -6.35 -25.20
CA ARG A 55 4.32 -7.43 -24.35
C ARG A 55 4.68 -7.13 -22.89
N ILE A 56 3.67 -6.85 -22.07
CA ILE A 56 3.79 -6.62 -20.63
C ILE A 56 3.97 -7.95 -19.94
N ASP A 57 4.99 -8.13 -19.12
CA ASP A 57 5.24 -9.38 -18.40
C ASP A 57 4.09 -9.72 -17.46
N LEU A 58 3.71 -8.82 -16.54
CA LEU A 58 2.55 -8.98 -15.68
C LEU A 58 1.75 -7.67 -15.62
N LEU A 59 0.43 -7.79 -15.65
CA LEU A 59 -0.50 -6.71 -15.41
C LEU A 59 -1.31 -7.03 -14.15
N GLY A 60 -1.25 -6.16 -13.16
CA GLY A 60 -2.01 -6.26 -11.93
C GLY A 60 -3.09 -5.19 -11.84
N ILE A 61 -4.03 -5.41 -10.93
CA ILE A 61 -5.01 -4.42 -10.49
C ILE A 61 -4.91 -4.30 -8.96
N ASP A 62 -4.94 -3.08 -8.45
CA ASP A 62 -4.97 -2.82 -7.01
C ASP A 62 -6.41 -2.81 -6.48
N ALA A 63 -6.55 -2.60 -5.19
CA ALA A 63 -7.83 -2.59 -4.51
C ALA A 63 -8.75 -1.41 -4.90
N ASP A 64 -8.20 -0.35 -5.47
CA ASP A 64 -8.92 0.82 -5.95
C ASP A 64 -9.30 0.69 -7.44
N GLY A 65 -8.92 -0.42 -8.08
CA GLY A 65 -9.21 -0.69 -9.48
C GLY A 65 -8.21 -0.09 -10.46
N ASN A 66 -7.06 0.39 -9.97
CA ASN A 66 -6.00 0.96 -10.79
C ASN A 66 -5.05 -0.12 -11.31
N LEU A 67 -4.48 0.10 -12.48
CA LEU A 67 -3.60 -0.88 -13.10
C LEU A 67 -2.14 -0.72 -12.66
N VAL A 68 -1.45 -1.84 -12.53
CA VAL A 68 -0.03 -1.90 -12.20
C VAL A 68 0.69 -2.71 -13.27
N ILE A 69 1.57 -2.05 -14.01
CA ILE A 69 2.44 -2.66 -15.00
C ILE A 69 3.67 -3.18 -14.29
N ILE A 70 3.99 -4.46 -14.45
CA ILE A 70 5.18 -5.08 -13.88
C ILE A 70 6.03 -5.63 -15.03
N GLU A 71 7.24 -5.12 -15.16
CA GLU A 71 8.21 -5.54 -16.15
C GLU A 71 9.44 -6.10 -15.46
N LEU A 72 9.89 -7.29 -15.88
CA LEU A 72 10.97 -8.02 -15.23
C LEU A 72 12.24 -8.03 -16.09
N LYS A 73 13.39 -7.92 -15.43
CA LYS A 73 14.70 -8.12 -16.05
C LYS A 73 15.63 -8.87 -15.09
N ARG A 74 16.11 -10.01 -15.52
CA ARG A 74 17.01 -10.87 -14.73
C ARG A 74 18.36 -10.23 -14.47
N ASP A 75 18.94 -9.65 -15.53
CA ASP A 75 20.30 -9.13 -15.52
C ASP A 75 20.32 -7.60 -15.32
N ARG A 76 21.52 -7.00 -15.46
CA ARG A 76 21.68 -5.55 -15.40
C ARG A 76 20.82 -4.88 -16.46
N THR A 77 19.88 -4.08 -15.99
CA THR A 77 18.81 -3.54 -16.83
C THR A 77 19.29 -2.31 -17.61
N PRO A 78 19.20 -2.33 -18.94
CA PRO A 78 19.53 -1.20 -19.77
C PRO A 78 18.46 -0.09 -19.67
N ARG A 79 18.81 1.15 -20.10
CA ARG A 79 17.90 2.31 -20.07
C ARG A 79 16.63 2.12 -20.89
N GLU A 80 16.69 1.26 -21.88
CA GLU A 80 15.59 0.94 -22.79
C GLU A 80 14.35 0.40 -22.05
N ILE A 81 14.53 -0.24 -20.89
CA ILE A 81 13.39 -0.73 -20.10
C ILE A 81 12.47 0.41 -19.63
N ILE A 82 13.05 1.58 -19.34
CA ILE A 82 12.26 2.74 -18.91
C ILE A 82 11.38 3.23 -20.06
N ALA A 83 11.96 3.28 -21.28
CA ALA A 83 11.18 3.62 -22.47
C ALA A 83 10.08 2.57 -22.73
N GLN A 84 10.40 1.29 -22.53
CA GLN A 84 9.45 0.18 -22.70
C GLN A 84 8.26 0.27 -21.72
N VAL A 85 8.52 0.50 -20.44
CA VAL A 85 7.41 0.61 -19.47
C VAL A 85 6.59 1.88 -19.65
N LEU A 86 7.19 2.98 -20.14
CA LEU A 86 6.47 4.19 -20.51
C LEU A 86 5.60 4.00 -21.75
N ASP A 87 6.07 3.23 -22.75
CA ASP A 87 5.28 2.83 -23.90
C ASP A 87 4.05 2.01 -23.45
N TYR A 88 4.25 1.04 -22.57
CA TYR A 88 3.16 0.25 -22.01
C TYR A 88 2.18 1.12 -21.20
N ALA A 89 2.69 2.04 -20.39
CA ALA A 89 1.87 2.97 -19.63
C ALA A 89 1.01 3.85 -20.52
N SER A 90 1.54 4.28 -21.69
CA SER A 90 0.77 5.05 -22.65
C SER A 90 -0.41 4.27 -23.22
N TRP A 91 -0.24 2.98 -23.49
CA TRP A 91 -1.32 2.10 -23.93
C TRP A 91 -2.31 1.81 -22.79
N VAL A 92 -1.80 1.51 -21.59
CA VAL A 92 -2.64 1.25 -20.41
C VAL A 92 -3.50 2.47 -20.07
N SER A 93 -2.98 3.70 -20.20
CA SER A 93 -3.72 4.93 -19.91
C SER A 93 -4.98 5.09 -20.73
N ASP A 94 -5.01 4.52 -21.92
CA ASP A 94 -6.13 4.62 -22.87
C ASP A 94 -7.17 3.48 -22.69
N LEU A 95 -6.89 2.49 -21.84
CA LEU A 95 -7.81 1.39 -21.58
C LEU A 95 -9.04 1.86 -20.82
N THR A 96 -10.18 1.65 -21.40
CA THR A 96 -11.49 1.88 -20.75
C THR A 96 -11.78 0.81 -19.69
N THR A 97 -12.63 1.12 -18.70
CA THR A 97 -13.11 0.16 -17.71
C THR A 97 -13.56 -1.16 -18.32
N ARG A 98 -14.27 -1.10 -19.47
CA ARG A 98 -14.73 -2.28 -20.18
C ARG A 98 -13.56 -3.13 -20.72
N GLN A 99 -12.57 -2.52 -21.34
CA GLN A 99 -11.40 -3.23 -21.88
C GLN A 99 -10.59 -3.88 -20.77
N VAL A 100 -10.42 -3.20 -19.63
CA VAL A 100 -9.77 -3.77 -18.43
C VAL A 100 -10.55 -4.97 -17.91
N HIS A 101 -11.88 -4.83 -17.82
CA HIS A 101 -12.77 -5.93 -17.39
C HIS A 101 -12.70 -7.13 -18.33
N ASP A 102 -12.73 -6.90 -19.64
CA ASP A 102 -12.67 -7.97 -20.66
C ASP A 102 -11.31 -8.70 -20.59
N LEU A 103 -10.19 -7.95 -20.45
CA LEU A 103 -8.84 -8.49 -20.30
C LEU A 103 -8.72 -9.35 -19.03
N ALA A 104 -9.12 -8.82 -17.90
CA ALA A 104 -9.06 -9.50 -16.60
C ALA A 104 -9.97 -10.74 -16.57
N THR A 105 -11.19 -10.63 -17.10
CA THR A 105 -12.14 -11.74 -17.20
C THR A 105 -11.58 -12.87 -18.07
N GLY A 106 -10.92 -12.53 -19.17
CA GLY A 106 -10.24 -13.51 -20.03
C GLY A 106 -9.15 -14.28 -19.31
N TYR A 107 -8.31 -13.58 -18.53
CA TYR A 107 -7.21 -14.18 -17.77
C TYR A 107 -7.72 -15.01 -16.56
N LEU A 108 -8.70 -14.51 -15.83
CA LEU A 108 -9.28 -15.15 -14.64
C LEU A 108 -10.43 -16.11 -14.95
N ASN A 109 -10.62 -16.50 -16.21
CA ASN A 109 -11.65 -17.44 -16.65
C ASN A 109 -13.09 -17.05 -16.21
N GLY A 110 -13.41 -15.77 -16.30
CA GLY A 110 -14.74 -15.25 -15.98
C GLY A 110 -14.99 -14.96 -14.49
N GLN A 111 -13.96 -15.01 -13.65
CA GLN A 111 -14.09 -14.91 -12.19
C GLN A 111 -13.58 -13.57 -11.60
N LEU A 112 -13.49 -12.50 -12.38
CA LEU A 112 -12.91 -11.23 -11.92
C LEU A 112 -13.57 -10.72 -10.63
N ASP A 113 -14.89 -10.56 -10.58
CA ASP A 113 -15.59 -10.02 -9.41
C ASP A 113 -15.40 -10.88 -8.15
N THR A 114 -15.44 -12.20 -8.34
CA THR A 114 -15.26 -13.15 -7.23
C THR A 114 -13.84 -13.11 -6.71
N THR A 115 -12.85 -13.22 -7.59
CA THR A 115 -11.43 -13.21 -7.23
C THR A 115 -11.00 -11.88 -6.65
N PHE A 116 -11.51 -10.77 -7.16
CA PHE A 116 -11.27 -9.43 -6.61
C PHE A 116 -11.80 -9.33 -5.18
N ARG A 117 -13.04 -9.81 -4.95
CA ARG A 117 -13.63 -9.81 -3.60
C ARG A 117 -12.89 -10.72 -2.64
N GLU A 118 -12.44 -11.89 -3.08
CA GLU A 118 -11.63 -12.80 -2.27
C GLU A 118 -10.27 -12.18 -1.91
N ARG A 119 -9.64 -11.50 -2.88
CA ARG A 119 -8.34 -10.86 -2.66
C ARG A 119 -8.42 -9.66 -1.73
N PHE A 120 -9.38 -8.74 -1.98
CA PHE A 120 -9.41 -7.44 -1.31
C PHE A 120 -10.53 -7.31 -0.26
N GLY A 121 -11.45 -8.26 -0.19
CA GLY A 121 -12.62 -8.20 0.70
C GLY A 121 -13.62 -7.09 0.35
N ALA A 122 -13.55 -6.54 -0.87
CA ALA A 122 -14.39 -5.45 -1.38
C ALA A 122 -14.97 -5.81 -2.74
N ALA A 123 -16.07 -5.15 -3.14
CA ALA A 123 -16.59 -5.27 -4.50
C ALA A 123 -15.64 -4.57 -5.50
N LEU A 124 -15.61 -5.07 -6.73
CA LEU A 124 -14.89 -4.42 -7.83
C LEU A 124 -15.41 -2.99 -8.01
N PRO A 125 -14.54 -1.97 -8.12
CA PRO A 125 -14.95 -0.59 -8.40
C PRO A 125 -15.72 -0.48 -9.73
N GLN A 126 -16.65 0.48 -9.82
CA GLN A 126 -17.40 0.72 -11.06
C GLN A 126 -16.52 1.32 -12.17
N THR A 127 -15.57 2.15 -11.79
CA THR A 127 -14.55 2.71 -12.69
C THR A 127 -13.23 2.02 -12.42
N LEU A 128 -12.59 1.52 -13.47
CA LEU A 128 -11.27 0.90 -13.41
C LEU A 128 -10.26 1.76 -14.16
N ASN A 129 -9.00 1.70 -13.74
CA ASN A 129 -7.89 2.37 -14.39
C ASN A 129 -8.02 3.91 -14.39
N GLU A 130 -8.45 4.49 -13.29
CA GLU A 130 -8.43 5.95 -13.14
C GLU A 130 -6.99 6.47 -13.06
N THR A 131 -6.10 5.66 -12.48
CA THR A 131 -4.65 5.86 -12.49
C THR A 131 -3.96 4.53 -12.79
N HIS A 132 -2.66 4.59 -13.08
CA HIS A 132 -1.84 3.40 -13.24
C HIS A 132 -0.42 3.64 -12.73
N SER A 133 0.29 2.56 -12.41
CA SER A 133 1.66 2.60 -11.95
C SER A 133 2.55 1.59 -12.68
N MET A 134 3.85 1.82 -12.62
CA MET A 134 4.87 1.02 -13.29
C MET A 134 5.89 0.51 -12.28
N VAL A 135 6.14 -0.77 -12.28
CA VAL A 135 7.13 -1.44 -11.45
C VAL A 135 8.12 -2.19 -12.31
N ILE A 136 9.38 -1.81 -12.24
CA ILE A 136 10.47 -2.54 -12.87
C ILE A 136 11.08 -3.48 -11.84
N VAL A 137 11.09 -4.77 -12.09
CA VAL A 137 11.68 -5.78 -11.21
C VAL A 137 13.03 -6.22 -11.78
N ALA A 138 14.13 -5.95 -11.07
CA ALA A 138 15.48 -6.20 -11.58
C ALA A 138 16.44 -6.71 -10.50
N SER A 139 17.47 -7.49 -10.90
CA SER A 139 18.55 -7.87 -9.98
C SER A 139 19.57 -6.76 -9.76
N ALA A 140 19.73 -5.88 -10.74
CA ALA A 140 20.60 -4.72 -10.68
C ALA A 140 20.13 -3.65 -11.68
N PHE A 141 20.38 -2.40 -11.32
CA PHE A 141 20.04 -1.24 -12.14
C PHE A 141 21.29 -0.35 -12.24
N ASP A 142 21.62 0.13 -13.44
CA ASP A 142 22.75 1.05 -13.57
C ASP A 142 22.40 2.44 -12.99
N ALA A 143 23.42 3.22 -12.66
CA ALA A 143 23.24 4.53 -12.02
C ALA A 143 22.44 5.52 -12.91
N SER A 144 22.52 5.39 -14.24
CA SER A 144 21.77 6.24 -15.16
C SER A 144 20.28 5.91 -15.10
N SER A 145 19.94 4.63 -15.12
CA SER A 145 18.56 4.15 -15.03
C SER A 145 17.93 4.51 -13.68
N GLN A 146 18.67 4.32 -12.58
CA GLN A 146 18.20 4.77 -11.24
C GLN A 146 17.91 6.27 -11.22
N ARG A 147 18.81 7.09 -11.80
CA ARG A 147 18.62 8.54 -11.87
C ARG A 147 17.39 8.91 -12.68
N ILE A 148 17.11 8.21 -13.78
CA ILE A 148 15.94 8.49 -14.63
C ILE A 148 14.66 8.14 -13.88
N VAL A 149 14.58 6.97 -13.22
CA VAL A 149 13.41 6.58 -12.41
C VAL A 149 13.17 7.61 -11.31
N ARG A 150 14.21 8.00 -10.54
CA ARG A 150 14.09 9.06 -9.53
C ARG A 150 13.59 10.38 -10.13
N TYR A 151 14.15 10.79 -11.27
CA TYR A 151 13.76 12.03 -11.94
C TYR A 151 12.27 12.01 -12.35
N LEU A 152 11.80 10.91 -12.94
CA LEU A 152 10.41 10.75 -13.34
C LEU A 152 9.46 10.73 -12.12
N SER A 153 9.82 10.00 -11.07
CA SER A 153 8.99 9.89 -9.88
C SER A 153 9.05 11.14 -8.99
N GLU A 154 10.26 11.65 -8.66
CA GLU A 154 10.43 12.72 -7.67
C GLU A 154 10.19 14.13 -8.24
N ARG A 155 10.33 14.31 -9.57
CA ARG A 155 10.20 15.63 -10.21
C ARG A 155 8.99 15.77 -11.13
N HIS A 156 8.45 14.67 -11.59
CA HIS A 156 7.33 14.66 -12.52
C HIS A 156 6.13 13.87 -12.00
N ASP A 157 6.19 13.38 -10.75
CA ASP A 157 5.10 12.66 -10.08
C ASP A 157 4.56 11.48 -10.90
N ILE A 158 5.44 10.84 -11.70
CA ILE A 158 5.09 9.64 -12.45
C ILE A 158 5.18 8.44 -11.52
N ALA A 159 4.14 7.63 -11.47
CA ALA A 159 4.06 6.43 -10.66
C ALA A 159 4.97 5.32 -11.22
N ILE A 160 6.28 5.52 -11.12
CA ILE A 160 7.30 4.55 -11.54
C ILE A 160 8.26 4.25 -10.39
N ASN A 161 8.52 2.97 -10.13
CA ASN A 161 9.50 2.53 -9.15
C ASN A 161 10.25 1.30 -9.63
N THR A 162 11.32 0.92 -8.92
CA THR A 162 12.09 -0.30 -9.18
C THR A 162 12.17 -1.15 -7.93
N ALA A 163 11.73 -2.41 -8.03
CA ALA A 163 11.95 -3.43 -7.04
C ALA A 163 13.21 -4.22 -7.39
N PHE A 164 14.15 -4.31 -6.45
CA PHE A 164 15.33 -5.13 -6.58
C PHE A 164 15.11 -6.49 -5.93
N PHE A 165 15.58 -7.54 -6.57
CA PHE A 165 15.71 -8.84 -5.94
C PHE A 165 17.17 -9.26 -5.84
N SER A 166 17.49 -9.97 -4.79
CA SER A 166 18.81 -10.57 -4.56
C SER A 166 18.63 -12.02 -4.14
N VAL A 167 19.38 -12.90 -4.76
CA VAL A 167 19.40 -14.32 -4.43
C VAL A 167 20.64 -14.63 -3.62
N PHE A 168 20.50 -15.49 -2.61
CA PHE A 168 21.57 -15.94 -1.74
C PHE A 168 21.51 -17.45 -1.57
N GLU A 169 22.67 -18.07 -1.41
CA GLU A 169 22.82 -19.50 -1.19
C GLU A 169 23.37 -19.77 0.20
N ASP A 170 22.60 -20.48 1.02
CA ASP A 170 22.91 -20.80 2.40
C ASP A 170 22.70 -22.29 2.68
N GLU A 171 23.79 -23.05 2.76
CA GLU A 171 23.78 -24.50 3.07
C GLU A 171 22.76 -25.31 2.23
N GLY A 172 22.73 -25.05 0.91
CA GLY A 172 21.82 -25.74 -0.01
C GLY A 172 20.39 -25.18 0.00
N ARG A 173 20.14 -24.06 0.71
CA ARG A 173 18.90 -23.32 0.65
C ARG A 173 19.08 -22.06 -0.17
N THR A 174 18.12 -21.77 -1.02
CA THR A 174 18.07 -20.51 -1.77
C THR A 174 17.19 -19.51 -1.02
N LEU A 175 17.73 -18.35 -0.73
CA LEU A 175 17.02 -17.25 -0.08
C LEU A 175 16.82 -16.12 -1.10
N LEU A 176 15.65 -15.49 -1.06
CA LEU A 176 15.32 -14.32 -1.86
C LEU A 176 15.13 -13.11 -0.94
N ALA A 177 15.77 -12.00 -1.28
CA ALA A 177 15.54 -10.72 -0.62
C ALA A 177 15.06 -9.71 -1.66
N THR A 178 14.09 -8.89 -1.29
CA THR A 178 13.55 -7.80 -2.09
C THR A 178 13.84 -6.45 -1.43
N ASP A 179 14.01 -5.41 -2.24
CA ASP A 179 14.29 -4.04 -1.78
C ASP A 179 13.73 -3.06 -2.83
N TRP A 180 13.49 -1.82 -2.47
CA TRP A 180 12.95 -0.83 -3.39
C TRP A 180 13.91 0.34 -3.63
N LEU A 181 13.89 0.91 -4.83
CA LEU A 181 14.67 2.10 -5.18
C LEU A 181 14.16 3.36 -4.46
N LEU A 182 12.83 3.49 -4.38
CA LEU A 182 12.12 4.58 -3.73
C LEU A 182 11.12 3.99 -2.74
N ASP A 183 10.77 4.74 -1.72
CA ASP A 183 9.67 4.36 -0.83
C ASP A 183 8.36 4.27 -1.63
N GLN A 184 7.67 3.13 -1.51
CA GLN A 184 6.47 2.85 -2.30
C GLN A 184 5.32 3.80 -1.95
N ALA A 185 5.15 4.11 -0.66
CA ALA A 185 4.10 4.99 -0.21
C ALA A 185 4.33 6.43 -0.71
N GLU A 186 5.58 6.90 -0.74
CA GLU A 186 5.90 8.20 -1.31
C GLU A 186 5.65 8.27 -2.82
N VAL A 187 5.95 7.20 -3.58
CA VAL A 187 5.67 7.15 -5.02
C VAL A 187 4.18 7.18 -5.29
N ALA A 188 3.39 6.37 -4.56
CA ALA A 188 1.93 6.37 -4.67
C ALA A 188 1.35 7.75 -4.36
N GLU A 189 1.77 8.37 -3.24
CA GLU A 189 1.30 9.69 -2.84
C GLU A 189 1.57 10.77 -3.88
N ARG A 190 2.77 10.77 -4.49
CA ARG A 190 3.12 11.76 -5.53
C ARG A 190 2.28 11.59 -6.79
N SER A 191 2.06 10.34 -7.21
CA SER A 191 1.26 10.05 -8.41
C SER A 191 -0.21 10.43 -8.22
N GLU A 192 -0.78 10.16 -7.05
CA GLU A 192 -2.12 10.60 -6.69
C GLU A 192 -2.22 12.15 -6.70
N ALA A 193 -1.19 12.84 -6.20
CA ALA A 193 -1.15 14.30 -6.18
C ALA A 193 -1.19 14.94 -7.58
N ARG A 194 -0.72 14.24 -8.62
CA ARG A 194 -0.73 14.72 -10.00
C ARG A 194 -2.13 14.71 -10.61
N VAL A 195 -2.95 13.74 -10.25
CA VAL A 195 -4.29 13.52 -10.82
C VAL A 195 -5.38 14.19 -9.99
N GLN A 196 -5.12 14.42 -8.70
CA GLN A 196 -6.11 14.92 -7.73
C GLN A 196 -5.91 16.41 -7.39
N ALA A 197 -6.95 17.01 -6.77
CA ALA A 197 -6.92 18.35 -6.22
C ALA A 197 -5.76 18.54 -5.20
N PRO A 198 -5.34 19.81 -4.93
CA PRO A 198 -4.36 20.09 -3.89
C PRO A 198 -4.77 19.46 -2.55
N TRP A 199 -3.78 19.05 -1.75
CA TRP A 199 -4.05 18.51 -0.43
C TRP A 199 -4.84 19.50 0.43
N SER A 200 -5.93 19.03 1.00
CA SER A 200 -6.84 19.81 1.84
C SER A 200 -6.29 20.16 3.23
N GLY A 201 -5.10 19.68 3.59
CA GLY A 201 -4.57 19.72 4.94
C GLY A 201 -5.10 18.62 5.87
N LEU A 202 -5.96 17.74 5.37
CA LEU A 202 -6.61 16.68 6.13
C LEU A 202 -6.02 15.32 5.78
N TRP A 203 -5.93 14.46 6.79
CA TRP A 203 -5.57 13.06 6.60
C TRP A 203 -6.80 12.15 6.66
N TYR A 204 -6.85 11.21 5.76
CA TYR A 204 -7.70 10.03 5.82
C TYR A 204 -6.96 8.93 6.58
N VAL A 205 -7.63 8.26 7.52
CA VAL A 205 -7.06 7.14 8.27
C VAL A 205 -8.05 5.98 8.29
N ASN A 206 -7.65 4.86 7.68
CA ASN A 206 -8.43 3.62 7.75
C ASN A 206 -8.19 2.95 9.11
N VAL A 207 -9.21 2.94 9.96
CA VAL A 207 -9.08 2.47 11.35
C VAL A 207 -9.27 0.96 11.50
N GLY A 208 -9.75 0.27 10.47
CA GLY A 208 -9.94 -1.18 10.49
C GLY A 208 -10.83 -1.69 11.63
N GLU A 209 -11.52 -2.79 11.41
CA GLU A 209 -12.27 -3.53 12.42
C GLU A 209 -11.98 -5.01 12.21
N GLY A 210 -11.88 -5.80 13.28
CA GLY A 210 -11.61 -7.23 13.12
C GLY A 210 -11.11 -7.91 14.39
N SER A 211 -10.35 -8.98 14.21
CA SER A 211 -9.85 -9.79 15.32
C SER A 211 -8.89 -9.05 16.25
N ASN A 212 -8.22 -8.01 15.78
CA ASN A 212 -7.15 -7.32 16.53
C ASN A 212 -7.52 -5.89 16.91
N ARG A 213 -8.58 -5.33 16.35
CA ARG A 213 -8.94 -3.91 16.49
C ARG A 213 -10.44 -3.71 16.56
N ALA A 214 -10.87 -2.73 17.36
CA ALA A 214 -12.25 -2.27 17.38
C ALA A 214 -12.29 -0.74 17.40
N TRP A 215 -13.17 -0.16 16.57
CA TRP A 215 -13.41 1.28 16.56
C TRP A 215 -13.83 1.82 17.94
N GLU A 216 -14.60 1.05 18.67
CA GLU A 216 -15.07 1.47 20.00
C GLU A 216 -13.93 1.68 21.01
N ASP A 217 -12.87 0.84 20.95
CA ASP A 217 -11.66 1.04 21.76
C ASP A 217 -10.92 2.31 21.35
N MET A 218 -10.73 2.52 20.04
CA MET A 218 -10.06 3.70 19.50
C MET A 218 -10.80 4.98 19.87
N ARG A 219 -12.12 4.96 19.72
CA ARG A 219 -13.01 6.08 20.04
C ARG A 219 -12.98 6.44 21.51
N ARG A 220 -13.06 5.44 22.37
CA ARG A 220 -13.14 5.59 23.83
C ARG A 220 -11.81 5.98 24.47
N LEU A 221 -10.71 5.41 23.98
CA LEU A 221 -9.39 5.56 24.60
C LEU A 221 -8.50 6.59 23.89
N GLY A 222 -8.96 7.18 22.79
CA GLY A 222 -8.29 8.28 22.12
C GLY A 222 -7.08 7.87 21.32
N PHE A 223 -7.22 6.88 20.44
CA PHE A 223 -6.13 6.44 19.56
C PHE A 223 -6.62 5.92 18.21
N ILE A 224 -5.69 5.69 17.31
CA ILE A 224 -5.81 4.87 16.10
C ILE A 224 -4.70 3.84 16.10
N SER A 225 -4.90 2.68 15.46
CA SER A 225 -3.87 1.66 15.40
C SER A 225 -3.77 0.98 14.01
N ALA A 226 -2.57 0.48 13.72
CA ALA A 226 -2.30 -0.41 12.61
C ALA A 226 -1.14 -1.35 12.96
N GLY A 227 -1.19 -2.60 12.50
CA GLY A 227 -0.17 -3.61 12.80
C GLY A 227 -0.31 -4.84 11.94
N GLY A 228 0.54 -5.83 12.23
CA GLY A 228 0.64 -7.05 11.44
C GLY A 228 1.71 -6.99 10.34
N GLY A 229 2.61 -6.00 10.39
CA GLY A 229 3.76 -5.83 9.51
C GLY A 229 4.15 -4.38 9.30
N ASP A 230 5.41 -4.13 8.95
CA ASP A 230 5.97 -2.78 8.72
C ASP A 230 5.18 -2.01 7.64
N TRP A 231 4.60 -2.72 6.67
CA TRP A 231 3.74 -2.16 5.63
C TRP A 231 2.51 -1.46 6.21
N TYR A 232 1.92 -2.02 7.25
CA TYR A 232 0.71 -1.47 7.87
C TYR A 232 1.02 -0.43 8.95
N SER A 233 2.09 -0.62 9.73
CA SER A 233 2.46 0.30 10.80
C SER A 233 3.27 1.51 10.32
N GLY A 234 4.07 1.36 9.25
CA GLY A 234 4.89 2.43 8.68
C GLY A 234 4.11 3.71 8.33
N PRO A 235 2.95 3.64 7.67
CA PRO A 235 2.16 4.83 7.34
C PRO A 235 1.74 5.67 8.53
N LEU A 236 1.55 5.09 9.74
CA LEU A 236 1.23 5.85 10.94
C LEU A 236 2.35 6.81 11.36
N GLN A 237 3.60 6.51 11.02
CA GLN A 237 4.76 7.37 11.35
C GLN A 237 4.78 8.68 10.55
N ARG A 238 3.96 8.78 9.50
CA ARG A 238 3.81 10.01 8.67
C ARG A 238 2.98 11.08 9.37
N LEU A 239 2.16 10.70 10.34
CA LEU A 239 1.30 11.61 11.08
C LEU A 239 2.11 12.39 12.10
N GLN A 240 1.89 13.71 12.15
CA GLN A 240 2.54 14.61 13.07
C GLN A 240 1.54 15.13 14.12
N ILE A 241 2.03 15.47 15.31
CA ILE A 241 1.19 16.05 16.36
C ILE A 241 0.52 17.33 15.84
N GLY A 242 -0.79 17.40 15.98
CA GLY A 242 -1.62 18.48 15.49
C GLY A 242 -2.30 18.21 14.14
N ASP A 243 -1.86 17.20 13.39
CA ASP A 243 -2.47 16.83 12.12
C ASP A 243 -3.96 16.53 12.28
N PRO A 244 -4.85 17.17 11.49
CA PRO A 244 -6.26 16.83 11.49
C PRO A 244 -6.52 15.55 10.69
N ILE A 245 -7.23 14.60 11.30
CA ILE A 245 -7.53 13.31 10.70
C ILE A 245 -9.03 13.04 10.63
N PHE A 246 -9.46 12.35 9.58
CA PHE A 246 -10.75 11.68 9.51
C PHE A 246 -10.57 10.16 9.56
N ALA A 247 -11.22 9.52 10.54
CA ALA A 247 -11.25 8.07 10.68
C ALA A 247 -12.31 7.48 9.75
N TYR A 248 -11.90 6.52 8.95
CA TYR A 248 -12.76 5.76 8.04
C TYR A 248 -12.75 4.28 8.41
N GLN A 249 -13.91 3.69 8.47
CA GLN A 249 -14.11 2.25 8.66
C GLN A 249 -14.50 1.61 7.33
N LYS A 250 -13.72 0.64 6.88
CA LYS A 250 -13.98 -0.11 5.64
C LYS A 250 -15.41 -0.65 5.62
N GLN A 251 -16.12 -0.49 4.51
CA GLN A 251 -17.50 -0.91 4.27
C GLN A 251 -18.58 -0.20 5.11
N ALA A 252 -18.21 0.71 5.99
CA ALA A 252 -19.16 1.45 6.82
C ALA A 252 -19.17 2.95 6.49
N GLY A 253 -17.99 3.58 6.39
CA GLY A 253 -17.89 5.01 6.15
C GLY A 253 -17.04 5.73 7.19
N TYR A 254 -17.14 7.06 7.20
CA TYR A 254 -16.41 7.91 8.12
C TYR A 254 -17.06 7.92 9.51
N VAL A 255 -16.23 7.74 10.55
CA VAL A 255 -16.68 7.51 11.93
C VAL A 255 -16.12 8.49 12.94
N GLY A 256 -15.10 9.27 12.57
CA GLY A 256 -14.50 10.22 13.52
C GLY A 256 -13.69 11.32 12.87
N TYR A 257 -13.59 12.45 13.56
CA TYR A 257 -12.70 13.56 13.28
C TYR A 257 -11.93 13.92 14.55
N GLY A 258 -10.63 14.11 14.43
CA GLY A 258 -9.77 14.44 15.56
C GLY A 258 -8.43 15.02 15.11
N LYS A 259 -7.57 15.28 16.08
CA LYS A 259 -6.20 15.72 15.87
C LYS A 259 -5.22 14.73 16.46
N VAL A 260 -4.13 14.48 15.77
CA VAL A 260 -3.04 13.65 16.28
C VAL A 260 -2.47 14.27 17.56
N ALA A 261 -2.39 13.47 18.62
CA ALA A 261 -1.94 13.90 19.95
C ALA A 261 -0.56 13.33 20.33
N SER A 262 -0.13 12.23 19.70
CA SER A 262 1.21 11.65 19.94
C SER A 262 1.77 11.03 18.67
N THR A 263 3.07 10.81 18.63
CA THR A 263 3.74 10.02 17.58
C THR A 263 3.40 8.54 17.71
N ALA A 264 3.64 7.76 16.64
CA ALA A 264 3.41 6.33 16.63
C ALA A 264 4.37 5.60 17.58
N VAL A 265 3.81 4.76 18.45
CA VAL A 265 4.53 3.88 19.37
C VAL A 265 3.92 2.48 19.35
N MET A 266 4.63 1.46 19.82
CA MET A 266 4.05 0.13 20.00
C MET A 266 2.88 0.18 21.01
N ALA A 267 1.85 -0.62 20.79
CA ALA A 267 0.66 -0.63 21.66
C ALA A 267 1.00 -0.86 23.15
N ARG A 268 2.05 -1.63 23.43
CA ARG A 268 2.53 -1.88 24.81
C ARG A 268 3.11 -0.64 25.49
N ASP A 269 3.60 0.32 24.71
CA ASP A 269 4.28 1.52 25.19
C ASP A 269 3.35 2.75 25.17
N PHE A 270 2.06 2.55 24.77
CA PHE A 270 1.11 3.65 24.66
C PHE A 270 0.34 3.87 25.98
N GLU A 271 0.35 5.12 26.42
CA GLU A 271 -0.38 5.59 27.61
C GLU A 271 -1.67 6.31 27.20
N THR A 272 -2.81 5.80 27.68
CA THR A 272 -4.09 6.49 27.60
C THR A 272 -4.24 7.47 28.77
N ARG A 273 -5.28 8.29 28.76
CA ARG A 273 -5.63 9.14 29.92
C ARG A 273 -5.94 8.34 31.19
N GLN A 274 -6.18 7.03 31.07
CA GLN A 274 -6.58 6.12 32.18
C GLN A 274 -5.45 5.15 32.56
N GLY A 275 -4.26 5.31 32.02
CA GLY A 275 -3.09 4.43 32.21
C GLY A 275 -2.74 3.63 30.96
N PRO A 276 -1.84 2.64 31.07
CA PRO A 276 -1.37 1.85 29.94
C PRO A 276 -2.51 1.27 29.09
N LEU A 277 -2.40 1.35 27.77
CA LEU A 277 -3.46 0.91 26.85
C LEU A 277 -3.82 -0.56 27.04
N LEU A 278 -2.81 -1.43 27.18
CA LEU A 278 -3.05 -2.87 27.28
C LEU A 278 -3.60 -3.31 28.63
N ASP A 279 -3.63 -2.42 29.64
CA ASP A 279 -4.25 -2.66 30.92
C ASP A 279 -5.74 -2.23 30.97
N GLN A 280 -6.22 -1.59 29.88
CA GLN A 280 -7.62 -1.17 29.79
C GLN A 280 -8.54 -2.33 29.40
N ALA A 281 -9.81 -2.22 29.78
CA ALA A 281 -10.85 -3.14 29.32
C ALA A 281 -11.14 -2.89 27.83
N LEU A 282 -10.52 -3.69 26.96
CA LEU A 282 -10.66 -3.58 25.49
C LEU A 282 -11.81 -4.46 24.99
N VAL A 283 -12.54 -3.96 24.01
CA VAL A 283 -13.49 -4.75 23.20
C VAL A 283 -12.73 -5.82 22.41
N GLN A 284 -11.53 -5.46 21.90
CA GLN A 284 -10.63 -6.39 21.24
C GLN A 284 -9.31 -6.59 22.01
N PRO A 285 -9.28 -7.51 22.99
CA PRO A 285 -8.07 -7.78 23.78
C PRO A 285 -6.88 -8.25 22.94
N ASN A 286 -7.15 -8.81 21.77
CA ASN A 286 -6.11 -9.28 20.85
C ASN A 286 -5.32 -8.14 20.19
N LEU A 287 -5.63 -6.88 20.48
CA LEU A 287 -4.75 -5.74 20.20
C LEU A 287 -3.34 -5.94 20.77
N ALA A 288 -3.21 -6.74 21.83
CA ALA A 288 -1.95 -7.10 22.47
C ALA A 288 -1.17 -8.23 21.75
N HIS A 289 -1.65 -8.70 20.56
CA HIS A 289 -0.95 -9.75 19.84
C HIS A 289 0.47 -9.32 19.47
N ASP A 290 1.41 -10.28 19.47
CA ASP A 290 2.81 -10.07 19.13
C ASP A 290 3.46 -8.82 19.79
N ARG A 291 2.99 -8.43 20.99
CA ARG A 291 3.33 -7.16 21.67
C ARG A 291 4.82 -6.91 21.87
N ASP A 292 5.65 -7.95 21.81
CA ASP A 292 7.10 -7.86 22.01
C ASP A 292 7.87 -7.94 20.68
N ASP A 293 7.19 -8.13 19.56
CA ASP A 293 7.79 -8.16 18.22
C ASP A 293 7.58 -6.81 17.51
N PRO A 294 8.64 -5.99 17.34
CA PRO A 294 8.51 -4.68 16.69
C PRO A 294 8.00 -4.73 15.24
N LYS A 295 8.11 -5.88 14.58
CA LYS A 295 7.67 -6.04 13.19
C LYS A 295 6.22 -6.48 13.07
N ARG A 296 5.67 -7.12 14.09
CA ARG A 296 4.35 -7.74 14.03
C ARG A 296 3.33 -7.13 15.00
N SER A 297 3.78 -6.40 16.00
CA SER A 297 2.92 -5.75 16.98
C SER A 297 2.05 -4.65 16.36
N GLU A 298 0.97 -4.31 17.06
CA GLU A 298 0.20 -3.10 16.75
C GLU A 298 1.00 -1.86 17.15
N TYR A 299 0.99 -0.85 16.26
CA TYR A 299 1.43 0.51 16.52
C TYR A 299 0.24 1.42 16.71
N VAL A 300 0.38 2.37 17.58
CA VAL A 300 -0.69 3.26 18.06
C VAL A 300 -0.24 4.71 17.95
N VAL A 301 -1.14 5.55 17.47
CA VAL A 301 -1.02 7.02 17.47
C VAL A 301 -2.13 7.57 18.34
N GLY A 302 -1.80 8.41 19.31
CA GLY A 302 -2.79 9.10 20.15
C GLY A 302 -3.57 10.11 19.32
N VAL A 303 -4.87 10.19 19.58
CA VAL A 303 -5.78 11.13 18.91
C VAL A 303 -6.66 11.84 19.93
N GLU A 304 -6.70 13.15 19.83
CA GLU A 304 -7.72 13.95 20.50
C GLU A 304 -8.96 14.01 19.58
N TRP A 305 -9.95 13.16 19.88
CA TRP A 305 -11.19 13.13 19.13
C TRP A 305 -12.03 14.37 19.42
N LEU A 306 -12.40 15.11 18.37
CA LEU A 306 -13.28 16.26 18.43
C LEU A 306 -14.72 15.87 18.12
N ARG A 307 -14.92 14.89 17.24
CA ARG A 307 -16.21 14.29 16.90
C ARG A 307 -16.03 12.81 16.62
N THR A 308 -16.85 11.97 17.23
CA THR A 308 -16.90 10.53 16.92
C THR A 308 -18.34 10.07 16.92
N ILE A 309 -18.62 9.05 16.13
CA ILE A 309 -19.92 8.40 16.04
C ILE A 309 -19.74 6.89 16.17
N PRO A 310 -20.75 6.17 16.68
CA PRO A 310 -20.75 4.71 16.70
C PRO A 310 -20.72 4.16 15.28
N LEU A 311 -20.15 2.98 15.09
CA LEU A 311 -20.01 2.35 13.77
C LEU A 311 -21.34 2.26 12.97
N PRO A 312 -22.51 1.92 13.57
CA PRO A 312 -23.77 1.89 12.84
C PRO A 312 -24.24 3.26 12.30
N GLU A 313 -23.67 4.36 12.80
CA GLU A 313 -24.00 5.73 12.38
C GLU A 313 -22.98 6.30 11.39
N ALA A 314 -22.03 5.48 10.88
CA ALA A 314 -20.97 5.89 9.98
C ALA A 314 -21.53 6.70 8.79
N LYS A 315 -20.80 7.74 8.39
CA LYS A 315 -21.21 8.67 7.34
C LYS A 315 -20.63 8.24 6.00
N TRP A 316 -21.51 7.97 5.05
CA TRP A 316 -21.14 7.55 3.72
C TRP A 316 -22.12 8.08 2.67
N ALA A 317 -21.62 8.36 1.49
CA ALA A 317 -22.39 8.62 0.27
C ALA A 317 -21.63 8.08 -0.94
N GLU A 318 -22.33 7.78 -2.01
CA GLU A 318 -21.73 7.29 -3.25
C GLU A 318 -20.72 8.30 -3.84
N GLY A 319 -19.56 7.79 -4.27
CA GLY A 319 -18.49 8.57 -4.87
C GLY A 319 -17.70 9.43 -3.86
N LEU A 320 -17.70 9.09 -2.57
CA LEU A 320 -16.75 9.62 -1.59
C LEU A 320 -15.44 8.84 -1.66
N PHE A 321 -14.35 9.53 -1.34
CA PHE A 321 -13.03 8.90 -1.24
C PHE A 321 -13.02 7.81 -0.18
N ALA A 322 -12.55 6.64 -0.57
CA ALA A 322 -12.24 5.52 0.30
C ALA A 322 -10.99 4.83 -0.25
N ASN A 323 -10.03 4.54 0.61
CA ASN A 323 -8.78 3.91 0.21
C ASN A 323 -8.41 2.82 1.21
N GLN A 324 -7.74 1.78 0.76
CA GLN A 324 -7.27 0.69 1.62
C GLN A 324 -5.99 1.03 2.38
N ASN A 325 -5.24 2.01 1.92
CA ASN A 325 -4.08 2.49 2.64
C ASN A 325 -4.47 2.99 4.04
N ILE A 326 -3.61 2.73 5.00
CA ILE A 326 -3.87 3.10 6.41
C ILE A 326 -3.94 4.62 6.57
N VAL A 327 -3.04 5.37 5.92
CA VAL A 327 -2.96 6.82 6.01
C VAL A 327 -2.78 7.42 4.62
N CYS A 328 -3.71 8.29 4.20
CA CYS A 328 -3.65 9.03 2.95
C CYS A 328 -3.90 10.52 3.16
N LYS A 329 -3.34 11.35 2.31
CA LYS A 329 -3.73 12.76 2.21
C LYS A 329 -5.11 12.87 1.56
N LEU A 330 -6.07 13.41 2.27
CA LEU A 330 -7.40 13.63 1.72
C LEU A 330 -7.39 14.83 0.77
N ARG A 331 -7.67 14.57 -0.52
CA ARG A 331 -7.58 15.55 -1.60
C ARG A 331 -8.91 15.80 -2.30
N ASP A 332 -9.82 14.82 -2.28
CA ASP A 332 -11.11 14.89 -2.97
C ASP A 332 -12.02 15.98 -2.39
N PRO A 333 -12.31 17.07 -3.14
CA PRO A 333 -13.11 18.17 -2.64
C PRO A 333 -14.52 17.76 -2.24
N LYS A 334 -15.15 16.84 -2.98
CA LYS A 334 -16.49 16.34 -2.67
C LYS A 334 -16.53 15.66 -1.31
N THR A 335 -15.54 14.82 -1.02
CA THR A 335 -15.42 14.16 0.28
C THR A 335 -15.13 15.17 1.39
N VAL A 336 -14.22 16.10 1.17
CA VAL A 336 -13.88 17.15 2.15
C VAL A 336 -15.11 17.97 2.52
N ASP A 337 -15.88 18.44 1.53
CA ASP A 337 -17.09 19.23 1.77
C ASP A 337 -18.17 18.43 2.51
N PHE A 338 -18.40 17.18 2.09
CA PHE A 338 -19.31 16.26 2.77
C PHE A 338 -18.91 16.06 4.25
N LEU A 339 -17.62 15.82 4.53
CA LEU A 339 -17.14 15.59 5.89
C LEU A 339 -17.23 16.84 6.76
N LYS A 340 -16.94 18.02 6.21
CA LYS A 340 -17.14 19.30 6.92
C LYS A 340 -18.60 19.45 7.36
N GLU A 341 -19.54 19.17 6.48
CA GLU A 341 -20.98 19.23 6.78
C GLU A 341 -21.39 18.19 7.82
N GLN A 342 -21.05 16.89 7.59
CA GLN A 342 -21.52 15.80 8.44
C GLN A 342 -20.92 15.81 9.85
N PHE A 343 -19.69 16.28 10.00
CA PHE A 343 -19.02 16.39 11.30
C PHE A 343 -19.07 17.78 11.92
N GLY A 344 -19.66 18.76 11.23
CA GLY A 344 -19.78 20.14 11.71
C GLY A 344 -18.42 20.80 11.96
N VAL A 345 -17.45 20.57 11.06
CA VAL A 345 -16.06 20.99 11.23
C VAL A 345 -15.77 22.21 10.35
N VAL A 346 -15.24 23.27 10.97
CA VAL A 346 -14.64 24.38 10.26
C VAL A 346 -13.14 24.10 10.17
N ILE A 347 -12.64 24.02 8.97
CA ILE A 347 -11.21 23.80 8.68
C ILE A 347 -10.73 25.10 8.05
N ASP A 348 -9.84 25.76 8.77
CA ASP A 348 -9.21 27.02 8.33
C ASP A 348 -8.21 26.78 7.19
#